data_7fd92de7f72032b8acc392eae29b0c49
#
_entry.id   7fd92de7f72032b8acc392eae29b0c49
#
_cell.length_a   1.000
_cell.length_b   1.000
_cell.length_c   1.000
_cell.angle_alpha   90.00
_cell.angle_beta   90.00
_cell.angle_gamma   90.00
#
_symmetry.space_group_name_H-M   'P 1'
#
loop_
_entity.id
_entity.type
_entity.pdbx_description
1 polymer ?
#
loop_
_entity_poly.entity_id
_entity_poly.type
_entity_poly.pdbx_seq_one_letter_code
_entity_poly.pdbx_strand_id
1 'polypeptide(L)'
;PALAKVINQLVDGTYDPTHQLFRELHDSLVYGIEGNRADVYYVLADFDSYCKAQDKLDELYQDRMNWAKMTLINIANSGKFSSDRTIEDYVKDIWHLKKLPRASK
;
A
#
# COMPACT_ATOMS: atom_id res chain seq x y z
N PRO A 1 18.51 -12.58 10.36
CA PRO A 1 17.33 -11.76 10.57
C PRO A 1 16.10 -12.36 9.85
N ALA A 2 14.90 -12.14 10.38
CA ALA A 2 13.67 -12.76 9.90
C ALA A 2 13.40 -12.49 8.41
N LEU A 3 13.60 -11.25 7.95
CA LEU A 3 13.40 -10.85 6.55
C LEU A 3 14.24 -11.67 5.57
N ALA A 4 15.54 -11.85 5.82
CA ALA A 4 16.41 -12.65 4.95
C ALA A 4 15.94 -14.09 4.82
N LYS A 5 15.43 -14.69 5.93
CA LYS A 5 14.86 -16.04 5.92
C LYS A 5 13.62 -16.09 5.02
N VAL A 6 12.70 -15.14 5.16
CA VAL A 6 11.45 -15.09 4.36
C VAL A 6 11.76 -14.92 2.88
N ILE A 7 12.69 -14.05 2.52
CA ILE A 7 13.11 -13.86 1.12
C ILE A 7 13.72 -15.14 0.54
N ASN A 8 14.59 -15.81 1.28
CA ASN A 8 15.18 -17.09 0.82
C ASN A 8 14.12 -18.18 0.64
N GLN A 9 13.09 -18.23 1.47
CA GLN A 9 12.01 -19.20 1.37
C GLN A 9 11.21 -19.13 0.07
N LEU A 10 11.27 -18.02 -0.63
CA LEU A 10 10.65 -17.89 -1.96
C LEU A 10 11.31 -18.78 -3.02
N VAL A 11 12.58 -19.14 -2.82
CA VAL A 11 13.37 -19.84 -3.84
C VAL A 11 14.13 -21.08 -3.33
N ASP A 12 14.01 -21.43 -2.04
CA ASP A 12 14.72 -22.56 -1.44
C ASP A 12 13.91 -23.89 -1.45
N GLY A 13 12.71 -23.87 -2.03
CA GLY A 13 11.82 -25.04 -2.08
C GLY A 13 10.81 -25.10 -0.94
N THR A 14 10.84 -24.17 0.02
CA THR A 14 9.91 -24.16 1.16
C THR A 14 8.45 -24.09 0.70
N TYR A 15 8.12 -23.19 -0.24
CA TYR A 15 6.77 -22.98 -0.74
C TYR A 15 6.51 -23.63 -2.11
N ASP A 16 7.55 -23.83 -2.89
CA ASP A 16 7.48 -24.43 -4.21
C ASP A 16 8.68 -25.35 -4.46
N PRO A 17 8.48 -26.70 -4.49
CA PRO A 17 9.54 -27.65 -4.75
C PRO A 17 10.26 -27.47 -6.09
N THR A 18 9.63 -26.79 -7.05
CA THR A 18 10.24 -26.51 -8.37
C THR A 18 11.20 -25.31 -8.33
N HIS A 19 11.17 -24.52 -7.27
CA HIS A 19 11.96 -23.29 -7.10
C HIS A 19 11.68 -22.21 -8.16
N GLN A 20 10.55 -22.29 -8.88
CA GLN A 20 10.25 -21.39 -10.01
C GLN A 20 9.10 -20.41 -9.75
N LEU A 21 8.09 -20.85 -9.02
CA LEU A 21 6.83 -20.10 -8.88
C LEU A 21 7.04 -18.67 -8.33
N PHE A 22 7.95 -18.50 -7.39
CA PHE A 22 8.20 -17.20 -6.74
C PHE A 22 9.56 -16.59 -7.13
N ARG A 23 10.24 -17.15 -8.12
CA ARG A 23 11.57 -16.69 -8.54
C ARG A 23 11.55 -15.27 -9.05
N GLU A 24 10.59 -14.93 -9.91
CA GLU A 24 10.45 -13.56 -10.42
C GLU A 24 10.24 -12.54 -9.31
N LEU A 25 9.38 -12.87 -8.32
CA LEU A 25 9.17 -12.03 -7.14
C LEU A 25 10.46 -11.86 -6.34
N HIS A 26 11.16 -12.96 -6.04
CA HIS A 26 12.45 -12.92 -5.36
C HIS A 26 13.46 -12.02 -6.11
N ASP A 27 13.60 -12.24 -7.41
CA ASP A 27 14.60 -11.54 -8.23
C ASP A 27 14.26 -10.05 -8.37
N SER A 28 12.97 -9.69 -8.44
CA SER A 28 12.55 -8.28 -8.44
C SER A 28 12.91 -7.54 -7.14
N LEU A 29 12.92 -8.26 -6.02
CA LEU A 29 13.27 -7.69 -4.72
C LEU A 29 14.79 -7.63 -4.48
N VAL A 30 15.53 -8.64 -4.94
CA VAL A 30 16.95 -8.82 -4.58
C VAL A 30 17.91 -8.33 -5.66
N TYR A 31 17.62 -8.60 -6.93
CA TYR A 31 18.52 -8.32 -8.06
C TYR A 31 18.00 -7.24 -9.02
N GLY A 32 16.69 -7.06 -9.07
CA GLY A 32 16.01 -6.32 -10.14
C GLY A 32 15.74 -7.20 -11.36
N ILE A 33 14.74 -6.82 -12.13
CA ILE A 33 14.29 -7.52 -13.36
C ILE A 33 14.00 -6.50 -14.47
N GLU A 34 14.10 -6.94 -15.72
CA GLU A 34 13.75 -6.16 -16.92
C GLU A 34 14.42 -4.76 -16.98
N GLY A 35 15.64 -4.63 -16.48
CA GLY A 35 16.37 -3.37 -16.45
C GLY A 35 16.02 -2.45 -15.28
N ASN A 36 15.09 -2.84 -14.43
CA ASN A 36 14.80 -2.12 -13.20
C ASN A 36 15.77 -2.53 -12.08
N ARG A 37 16.06 -1.58 -11.18
CA ARG A 37 16.81 -1.86 -9.96
C ARG A 37 16.01 -2.77 -9.01
N ALA A 38 16.70 -3.44 -8.10
CA ALA A 38 16.09 -4.21 -7.02
C ALA A 38 15.20 -3.32 -6.16
N ASP A 39 14.12 -3.91 -5.63
CA ASP A 39 13.20 -3.29 -4.65
C ASP A 39 12.76 -1.87 -5.03
N VAL A 40 12.23 -1.69 -6.23
CA VAL A 40 11.83 -0.38 -6.79
C VAL A 40 10.90 0.39 -5.85
N TYR A 41 10.07 -0.31 -5.10
CA TYR A 41 9.09 0.27 -4.17
C TYR A 41 9.55 0.30 -2.72
N TYR A 42 10.83 -0.01 -2.44
CA TYR A 42 11.40 -0.02 -1.08
C TYR A 42 10.69 -0.95 -0.07
N VAL A 43 10.09 -2.02 -0.54
CA VAL A 43 9.34 -2.98 0.29
C VAL A 43 10.24 -3.61 1.36
N LEU A 44 11.49 -3.96 1.00
CA LEU A 44 12.45 -4.53 1.94
C LEU A 44 12.98 -3.47 2.92
N ALA A 45 13.19 -2.23 2.44
CA ALA A 45 13.65 -1.12 3.27
C ALA A 45 12.60 -0.72 4.31
N ASP A 46 11.30 -0.79 3.94
CA ASP A 46 10.19 -0.42 4.80
C ASP A 46 9.73 -1.54 5.76
N PHE A 47 10.30 -2.74 5.65
CA PHE A 47 9.82 -3.92 6.37
C PHE A 47 9.76 -3.72 7.90
N ASP A 48 10.79 -3.15 8.49
CA ASP A 48 10.82 -2.93 9.95
C ASP A 48 9.79 -1.87 10.39
N SER A 49 9.58 -0.83 9.60
CA SER A 49 8.57 0.20 9.88
C SER A 49 7.16 -0.36 9.72
N TYR A 50 6.95 -1.22 8.72
CA TYR A 50 5.70 -1.94 8.53
C TYR A 50 5.38 -2.86 9.72
N CYS A 51 6.35 -3.66 10.20
CA CYS A 51 6.17 -4.52 11.37
C CYS A 51 5.75 -3.71 12.60
N LYS A 52 6.45 -2.60 12.89
CA LYS A 52 6.10 -1.70 14.00
C LYS A 52 4.70 -1.09 13.86
N ALA A 53 4.28 -0.79 12.64
CA ALA A 53 2.93 -0.30 12.39
C ALA A 53 1.87 -1.38 12.65
N GLN A 54 2.15 -2.64 12.26
CA GLN A 54 1.26 -3.78 12.54
C GLN A 54 1.15 -4.05 14.05
N ASP A 55 2.27 -4.10 14.77
CA ASP A 55 2.27 -4.27 16.22
C ASP A 55 1.40 -3.20 16.91
N LYS A 56 1.54 -1.95 16.48
CA LYS A 56 0.73 -0.84 17.00
C LYS A 56 -0.75 -0.98 16.65
N LEU A 57 -1.08 -1.48 15.47
CA LEU A 57 -2.47 -1.75 15.08
C LEU A 57 -3.08 -2.85 15.95
N ASP A 58 -2.32 -3.91 16.22
CA ASP A 58 -2.75 -5.01 17.08
C ASP A 58 -3.04 -4.52 18.50
N GLU A 59 -2.18 -3.68 19.08
CA GLU A 59 -2.42 -3.05 20.38
C GLU A 59 -3.69 -2.19 20.38
N LEU A 60 -3.87 -1.32 19.35
CA LEU A 60 -5.05 -0.46 19.24
C LEU A 60 -6.33 -1.26 19.06
N TYR A 61 -6.27 -2.39 18.38
CA TYR A 61 -7.43 -3.26 18.15
C TYR A 61 -7.94 -3.95 19.42
N GLN A 62 -7.11 -4.11 20.45
CA GLN A 62 -7.54 -4.66 21.74
C GLN A 62 -8.49 -3.71 22.48
N ASP A 63 -8.33 -2.40 22.33
CA ASP A 63 -9.30 -1.41 22.82
C ASP A 63 -10.44 -1.21 21.79
N ARG A 64 -11.44 -2.07 21.91
CA ARG A 64 -12.59 -2.10 20.97
C ARG A 64 -13.35 -0.79 20.90
N MET A 65 -13.45 -0.07 22.00
CA MET A 65 -14.17 1.21 22.03
C MET A 65 -13.39 2.29 21.30
N ASN A 66 -12.09 2.39 21.57
CA ASN A 66 -11.21 3.32 20.85
C ASN A 66 -11.13 2.99 19.36
N TRP A 67 -11.01 1.70 19.02
CA TRP A 67 -11.03 1.26 17.62
C TRP A 67 -12.31 1.67 16.88
N ALA A 68 -13.48 1.44 17.49
CA ALA A 68 -14.76 1.86 16.93
C ALA A 68 -14.84 3.38 16.73
N LYS A 69 -14.33 4.17 17.69
CA LYS A 69 -14.25 5.63 17.58
C LYS A 69 -13.35 6.06 16.40
N MET A 70 -12.17 5.48 16.27
CA MET A 70 -11.25 5.76 15.16
C MET A 70 -11.87 5.41 13.81
N THR A 71 -12.55 4.26 13.73
CA THR A 71 -13.27 3.81 12.53
C THR A 71 -14.37 4.81 12.15
N LEU A 72 -15.16 5.25 13.11
CA LEU A 72 -16.23 6.23 12.88
C LEU A 72 -15.67 7.56 12.35
N ILE A 73 -14.56 8.03 12.91
CA ILE A 73 -13.87 9.24 12.45
C ILE A 73 -13.38 9.07 11.01
N ASN A 74 -12.81 7.91 10.66
CA ASN A 74 -12.36 7.61 9.30
C ASN A 74 -13.53 7.62 8.32
N ILE A 75 -14.66 6.99 8.67
CA ILE A 75 -15.87 7.00 7.84
C ILE A 75 -16.39 8.42 7.65
N ALA A 76 -16.47 9.22 8.72
CA ALA A 76 -16.93 10.60 8.65
C ALA A 76 -16.06 11.48 7.74
N ASN A 77 -14.77 11.19 7.63
CA ASN A 77 -13.82 11.92 6.80
C ASN A 77 -13.57 11.29 5.43
N SER A 78 -14.22 10.18 5.09
CA SER A 78 -13.98 9.43 3.84
C SER A 78 -14.31 10.23 2.57
N GLY A 79 -15.15 11.26 2.66
CA GLY A 79 -15.46 12.17 1.56
C GLY A 79 -14.23 12.84 0.93
N LYS A 80 -13.13 12.96 1.68
CA LYS A 80 -11.83 13.40 1.15
C LYS A 80 -11.31 12.52 0.01
N PHE A 81 -11.69 11.25 0.00
CA PHE A 81 -11.24 10.26 -1.00
C PHE A 81 -12.25 10.05 -2.13
N SER A 82 -13.28 10.92 -2.23
CA SER A 82 -14.22 10.85 -3.35
C SER A 82 -13.56 11.20 -4.67
N SER A 83 -13.97 10.52 -5.75
CA SER A 83 -13.52 10.82 -7.10
C SER A 83 -13.90 12.25 -7.54
N ASP A 84 -15.10 12.70 -7.14
CA ASP A 84 -15.59 14.05 -7.47
C ASP A 84 -14.64 15.12 -6.94
N ARG A 85 -14.23 15.01 -5.67
CA ARG A 85 -13.25 15.94 -5.09
C ARG A 85 -11.91 15.88 -5.83
N THR A 86 -11.42 14.68 -6.13
CA THR A 86 -10.14 14.49 -6.83
C THR A 86 -10.17 15.17 -8.21
N ILE A 87 -11.26 14.98 -8.95
CA ILE A 87 -11.43 15.63 -10.25
C ILE A 87 -11.56 17.15 -10.10
N GLU A 88 -12.24 17.65 -9.06
CA GLU A 88 -12.31 19.08 -8.78
C GLU A 88 -10.93 19.69 -8.51
N ASP A 89 -10.08 18.99 -7.75
CA ASP A 89 -8.69 19.42 -7.50
C ASP A 89 -7.90 19.46 -8.82
N TYR A 90 -8.02 18.43 -9.70
CA TYR A 90 -7.38 18.45 -11.01
C TYR A 90 -7.86 19.59 -11.90
N VAL A 91 -9.17 19.83 -11.94
CA VAL A 91 -9.75 20.92 -12.72
C VAL A 91 -9.20 22.27 -12.26
N LYS A 92 -9.08 22.46 -10.96
CA LYS A 92 -8.61 23.70 -10.36
C LYS A 92 -7.08 23.87 -10.45
N ASP A 93 -6.32 22.86 -10.00
CA ASP A 93 -4.89 23.02 -9.69
C ASP A 93 -3.98 22.58 -10.84
N ILE A 94 -4.48 21.75 -11.79
CA ILE A 94 -3.71 21.22 -12.92
C ILE A 94 -4.24 21.75 -14.25
N TRP A 95 -5.53 21.59 -14.53
CA TRP A 95 -6.11 21.95 -15.82
C TRP A 95 -6.58 23.40 -15.90
N HIS A 96 -6.79 24.07 -14.78
CA HIS A 96 -7.27 25.45 -14.68
C HIS A 96 -8.55 25.72 -15.49
N LEU A 97 -9.47 24.73 -15.53
CA LEU A 97 -10.71 24.80 -16.27
C LEU A 97 -11.83 25.46 -15.46
N LYS A 98 -12.76 26.12 -16.14
CA LYS A 98 -14.00 26.64 -15.52
C LYS A 98 -15.11 25.60 -15.65
N LYS A 99 -15.85 25.35 -14.55
CA LYS A 99 -17.06 24.52 -14.60
C LYS A 99 -18.11 25.15 -15.50
N LEU A 100 -18.70 24.34 -16.37
CA LEU A 100 -19.88 24.75 -17.11
C LEU A 100 -21.10 24.77 -16.19
N PRO A 101 -22.01 25.76 -16.30
CA PRO A 101 -23.26 25.73 -15.56
C PRO A 101 -24.08 24.50 -15.94
N ARG A 102 -24.64 23.80 -14.93
CA ARG A 102 -25.59 22.73 -15.21
C ARG A 102 -26.78 23.29 -15.95
N ALA A 103 -27.15 22.68 -17.09
CA ALA A 103 -28.41 22.97 -17.71
C ALA A 103 -29.55 22.67 -16.72
N SER A 104 -30.33 23.67 -16.35
CA SER A 104 -31.54 23.46 -15.58
C SER A 104 -32.51 22.60 -16.39
N LYS A 105 -32.90 21.45 -15.83
CA LYS A 105 -33.97 20.63 -16.40
C LYS A 105 -35.32 21.32 -16.22
#